data_179bd8e87250c1eab16e12562bb30e71
#
_entry.id   179bd8e87250c1eab16e12562bb30e71
#
_cell.length_a   1.000
_cell.length_b   1.000
_cell.length_c   1.000
_cell.angle_alpha   90.00
_cell.angle_beta   90.00
_cell.angle_gamma   90.00
#
_symmetry.space_group_name_H-M   'P 1'
#
loop_
_entity.id
_entity.type
_entity.pdbx_description
1 polymer ?
#
loop_
_entity_poly.entity_id
_entity_poly.type
_entity_poly.pdbx_seq_one_letter_code
_entity_poly.pdbx_strand_id
1 'polypeptide(L)'
;ITAKVMAMCTGNVRRMEDMKLGFFAKHMAKFAGINSTGVGMHEPYKLQLVIDMVGLPRVLLAGFVSAVTRPFGVKGLFYKICGHGVAGIDGFYFRSSFDRYKTLALINPEHPVELSNEIEKECGIPIVIMDANDIDQNQLGKCDDFPLTDDQIQDAMKDNPSGQGGELTPLILIRPLA
;
A
#
# COMPACT_ATOMS: atom_id res chain seq x y z
N ILE A 1 -8.60 -6.31 -9.56
CA ILE A 1 -8.14 -4.92 -9.82
C ILE A 1 -7.04 -4.58 -8.83
N THR A 2 -5.97 -3.90 -9.29
CA THR A 2 -4.90 -3.50 -8.37
C THR A 2 -5.33 -2.32 -7.49
N ALA A 3 -4.90 -2.33 -6.22
CA ALA A 3 -5.12 -1.24 -5.26
C ALA A 3 -4.61 0.11 -5.76
N LYS A 4 -3.52 0.14 -6.54
CA LYS A 4 -2.97 1.36 -7.14
C LYS A 4 -3.95 2.04 -8.10
N VAL A 5 -4.62 1.27 -8.95
CA VAL A 5 -5.65 1.81 -9.86
C VAL A 5 -6.83 2.32 -9.05
N MET A 6 -7.27 1.56 -8.05
CA MET A 6 -8.37 1.98 -7.19
C MET A 6 -8.05 3.25 -6.41
N ALA A 7 -6.83 3.37 -5.86
CA ALA A 7 -6.37 4.60 -5.21
C ALA A 7 -6.44 5.81 -6.14
N MET A 8 -6.05 5.66 -7.40
CA MET A 8 -6.14 6.73 -8.39
C MET A 8 -7.60 7.09 -8.74
N CYS A 9 -8.45 6.10 -8.92
CA CYS A 9 -9.87 6.31 -9.27
C CYS A 9 -10.67 6.92 -8.12
N THR A 10 -10.33 6.59 -6.88
CA THR A 10 -11.00 7.12 -5.67
C THR A 10 -10.38 8.42 -5.14
N GLY A 11 -9.34 8.93 -5.80
CA GLY A 11 -8.64 10.15 -5.35
C GLY A 11 -7.78 9.99 -4.10
N ASN A 12 -7.51 8.74 -3.68
CA ASN A 12 -6.60 8.43 -2.56
C ASN A 12 -5.13 8.63 -2.95
N VAL A 13 -4.85 9.81 -3.46
CA VAL A 13 -3.53 10.22 -3.95
C VAL A 13 -3.04 11.43 -3.16
N ARG A 14 -1.77 11.46 -2.82
CA ARG A 14 -1.11 12.63 -2.24
C ARG A 14 0.04 13.06 -3.12
N ARG A 15 0.07 14.34 -3.46
CA ARG A 15 1.13 14.94 -4.27
C ARG A 15 2.17 15.57 -3.35
N MET A 16 3.42 15.41 -3.69
CA MET A 16 4.53 16.01 -2.93
C MET A 16 4.43 17.55 -2.89
N GLU A 17 3.99 18.17 -3.97
CA GLU A 17 3.82 19.64 -4.09
C GLU A 17 2.78 20.22 -3.14
N ASP A 18 1.78 19.41 -2.75
CA ASP A 18 0.72 19.80 -1.82
C ASP A 18 1.11 19.59 -0.34
N MET A 19 2.26 18.96 -0.09
CA MET A 19 2.69 18.59 1.25
C MET A 19 3.71 19.56 1.83
N LYS A 20 3.52 19.96 3.08
CA LYS A 20 4.50 20.75 3.84
C LYS A 20 5.37 19.81 4.67
N LEU A 21 6.61 19.66 4.28
CA LEU A 21 7.57 18.83 5.01
C LEU A 21 7.94 19.44 6.35
N GLY A 22 7.50 18.84 7.44
CA GLY A 22 7.75 19.26 8.81
C GLY A 22 9.14 18.88 9.31
N PHE A 23 9.55 19.54 10.38
CA PHE A 23 10.83 19.31 11.06
C PHE A 23 11.02 17.85 11.49
N PHE A 24 10.02 17.27 12.12
CA PHE A 24 10.09 15.89 12.62
C PHE A 24 10.24 14.87 11.48
N ALA A 25 9.46 14.98 10.43
CA ALA A 25 9.57 14.09 9.27
C ALA A 25 10.98 14.13 8.65
N LYS A 26 11.52 15.34 8.46
CA LYS A 26 12.85 15.55 7.88
C LYS A 26 13.98 14.95 8.74
N HIS A 27 13.85 15.00 10.07
CA HIS A 27 14.91 14.52 10.96
C HIS A 27 14.75 13.03 11.28
N MET A 28 13.55 12.56 11.58
CA MET A 28 13.29 11.16 11.90
C MET A 28 13.56 10.23 10.72
N ALA A 29 13.25 10.64 9.49
CA ALA A 29 13.52 9.86 8.29
C ALA A 29 14.99 9.43 8.17
N LYS A 30 15.93 10.22 8.66
CA LYS A 30 17.37 9.92 8.65
C LYS A 30 17.75 8.72 9.53
N PHE A 31 16.95 8.43 10.56
CA PHE A 31 17.17 7.32 11.48
C PHE A 31 16.37 6.07 11.07
N ALA A 32 15.42 6.21 10.15
CA ALA A 32 14.70 5.08 9.61
C ALA A 32 15.62 4.27 8.69
N GLY A 33 15.73 2.97 8.94
CA GLY A 33 16.54 2.09 8.11
C GLY A 33 15.97 1.99 6.69
N ILE A 34 16.86 1.81 5.73
CA ILE A 34 16.49 1.53 4.33
C ILE A 34 15.91 0.12 4.27
N ASN A 35 14.74 -0.04 3.72
CA ASN A 35 14.14 -1.35 3.44
C ASN A 35 14.73 -1.92 2.14
N SER A 36 14.91 -3.24 2.11
CA SER A 36 15.35 -3.96 0.91
C SER A 36 14.36 -3.86 -0.26
N THR A 37 13.10 -3.57 0.05
CA THR A 37 11.99 -3.51 -0.91
C THR A 37 11.72 -2.13 -1.51
N GLY A 38 12.57 -1.12 -1.22
CA GLY A 38 12.42 0.20 -1.84
C GLY A 38 12.18 1.34 -0.84
N VAL A 39 11.14 2.16 -1.05
CA VAL A 39 10.92 3.38 -0.28
C VAL A 39 10.26 3.09 1.06
N GLY A 40 11.07 3.04 2.10
CA GLY A 40 10.61 2.94 3.49
C GLY A 40 10.38 4.30 4.16
N MET A 41 10.31 4.30 5.49
CA MET A 41 10.14 5.53 6.31
C MET A 41 11.38 6.43 6.33
N HIS A 42 12.47 6.05 5.64
CA HIS A 42 13.62 6.92 5.39
C HIS A 42 13.31 8.03 4.37
N GLU A 43 12.20 7.93 3.65
CA GLU A 43 11.73 9.00 2.76
C GLU A 43 10.93 10.04 3.57
N PRO A 44 11.42 11.31 3.65
CA PRO A 44 10.80 12.31 4.49
C PRO A 44 9.33 12.61 4.16
N TYR A 45 8.95 12.65 2.88
CA TYR A 45 7.57 12.91 2.49
C TYR A 45 6.64 11.73 2.82
N LYS A 46 7.13 10.49 2.70
CA LYS A 46 6.37 9.32 3.14
C LYS A 46 6.13 9.35 4.66
N LEU A 47 7.16 9.70 5.43
CA LEU A 47 7.02 9.84 6.88
C LEU A 47 6.11 11.02 7.25
N GLN A 48 6.17 12.14 6.51
CA GLN A 48 5.24 13.24 6.71
C GLN A 48 3.80 12.80 6.46
N LEU A 49 3.55 12.07 5.38
CA LEU A 49 2.22 11.53 5.11
C LEU A 49 1.70 10.66 6.25
N VAL A 50 2.55 9.81 6.82
CA VAL A 50 2.19 9.02 8.02
C VAL A 50 1.85 9.91 9.21
N ILE A 51 2.64 10.98 9.45
CA ILE A 51 2.35 11.94 10.52
C ILE A 51 0.99 12.61 10.30
N ASP A 52 0.68 12.99 9.07
CA ASP A 52 -0.58 13.64 8.72
C ASP A 52 -1.78 12.69 8.88
N MET A 53 -1.59 11.39 8.62
CA MET A 53 -2.65 10.38 8.76
C MET A 53 -2.92 9.97 10.21
N VAL A 54 -1.88 9.72 11.01
CA VAL A 54 -2.04 9.09 12.33
C VAL A 54 -1.61 9.98 13.51
N GLY A 55 -1.09 11.14 13.23
CA GLY A 55 -0.61 12.11 14.21
C GLY A 55 0.82 11.88 14.68
N LEU A 56 1.51 12.97 14.97
CA LEU A 56 2.91 12.96 15.41
C LEU A 56 3.16 12.12 16.70
N PRO A 57 2.32 12.20 17.76
CA PRO A 57 2.57 11.41 18.98
C PRO A 57 2.61 9.91 18.72
N ARG A 58 1.72 9.40 17.85
CA ARG A 58 1.66 7.98 17.51
C ARG A 58 2.88 7.54 16.70
N VAL A 59 3.34 8.37 15.79
CA VAL A 59 4.55 8.11 14.99
C VAL A 59 5.80 8.11 15.88
N LEU A 60 5.90 9.04 16.84
CA LEU A 60 7.00 9.08 17.81
C LEU A 60 7.04 7.81 18.67
N LEU A 61 5.88 7.39 19.19
CA LEU A 61 5.77 6.14 19.95
C LEU A 61 6.17 4.93 19.09
N ALA A 62 5.65 4.84 17.87
CA ALA A 62 5.97 3.75 16.94
C ALA A 62 7.46 3.71 16.60
N GLY A 63 8.06 4.87 16.35
CA GLY A 63 9.50 5.02 16.10
C GLY A 63 10.35 4.58 17.29
N PHE A 64 10.01 5.03 18.49
CA PHE A 64 10.70 4.66 19.71
C PHE A 64 10.64 3.15 20.00
N VAL A 65 9.43 2.58 20.00
CA VAL A 65 9.24 1.15 20.21
C VAL A 65 10.01 0.33 19.17
N SER A 66 9.96 0.72 17.90
CA SER A 66 10.68 0.04 16.83
C SER A 66 12.20 0.12 16.98
N ALA A 67 12.71 1.27 17.42
CA ALA A 67 14.15 1.47 17.66
C ALA A 67 14.66 0.56 18.80
N VAL A 68 13.88 0.46 19.88
CA VAL A 68 14.23 -0.37 21.05
C VAL A 68 14.14 -1.87 20.74
N THR A 69 13.16 -2.29 19.96
CA THR A 69 12.89 -3.73 19.72
C THR A 69 13.66 -4.31 18.53
N ARG A 70 14.11 -3.46 17.61
CA ARG A 70 14.84 -3.90 16.41
C ARG A 70 16.15 -4.69 16.73
N PRO A 71 16.97 -4.31 17.71
CA PRO A 71 18.16 -5.10 18.10
C PRO A 71 17.81 -6.51 18.58
N PHE A 72 16.60 -6.72 19.10
CA PHE A 72 16.09 -8.03 19.54
C PHE A 72 15.44 -8.85 18.42
N GLY A 73 15.59 -8.42 17.15
CA GLY A 73 15.06 -9.12 15.99
C GLY A 73 13.57 -8.87 15.70
N VAL A 74 12.89 -8.06 16.49
CA VAL A 74 11.47 -7.75 16.26
C VAL A 74 11.32 -6.69 15.18
N LYS A 75 10.64 -7.04 14.07
CA LYS A 75 10.42 -6.18 12.91
C LYS A 75 8.92 -5.86 12.74
N GLY A 76 8.62 -4.79 12.03
CA GLY A 76 7.24 -4.44 11.64
C GLY A 76 6.39 -3.77 12.72
N LEU A 77 6.90 -3.55 13.95
CA LEU A 77 6.12 -2.90 15.02
C LEU A 77 5.71 -1.46 14.70
N PHE A 78 6.51 -0.74 13.92
CA PHE A 78 6.16 0.59 13.45
C PHE A 78 4.80 0.59 12.75
N TYR A 79 4.64 -0.30 11.77
CA TYR A 79 3.39 -0.41 11.01
C TYR A 79 2.22 -0.92 11.86
N LYS A 80 2.47 -1.85 12.78
CA LYS A 80 1.44 -2.35 13.70
C LYS A 80 0.90 -1.24 14.61
N ILE A 81 1.78 -0.37 15.13
CA ILE A 81 1.39 0.74 16.01
C ILE A 81 0.72 1.85 15.20
N CYS A 82 1.24 2.18 14.02
CA CYS A 82 0.64 3.20 13.15
C CYS A 82 -0.70 2.75 12.54
N GLY A 83 -0.89 1.45 12.34
CA GLY A 83 -2.12 0.88 11.79
C GLY A 83 -2.00 0.47 10.32
N HIS A 84 -3.01 -0.28 9.86
CA HIS A 84 -2.99 -0.92 8.54
C HIS A 84 -2.90 0.04 7.35
N GLY A 85 -3.53 1.21 7.42
CA GLY A 85 -3.48 2.19 6.33
C GLY A 85 -2.06 2.70 6.01
N VAL A 86 -1.15 2.66 7.00
CA VAL A 86 0.24 3.11 6.81
C VAL A 86 1.07 2.09 6.04
N ALA A 87 0.78 0.80 6.18
CA ALA A 87 1.47 -0.25 5.43
C ALA A 87 1.14 -0.19 3.92
N GLY A 88 -0.08 0.23 3.59
CA GLY A 88 -0.56 0.35 2.21
C GLY A 88 -0.18 1.65 1.50
N ILE A 89 0.70 2.47 2.07
CA ILE A 89 1.20 3.67 1.38
C ILE A 89 2.27 3.27 0.38
N ASP A 90 1.98 3.47 -0.90
CA ASP A 90 2.93 3.27 -2.00
C ASP A 90 3.26 4.62 -2.68
N GLY A 91 4.53 4.88 -2.93
CA GLY A 91 4.90 6.07 -3.65
C GLY A 91 6.09 6.84 -3.09
N PHE A 92 6.30 8.03 -3.67
CA PHE A 92 7.52 8.82 -3.58
C PHE A 92 8.76 8.01 -4.01
N TYR A 93 8.58 7.21 -5.05
CA TYR A 93 9.56 6.25 -5.55
C TYR A 93 10.57 6.94 -6.47
N PHE A 94 11.60 7.55 -5.92
CA PHE A 94 12.64 8.27 -6.71
C PHE A 94 13.40 7.38 -7.70
N ARG A 95 13.38 6.07 -7.49
CA ARG A 95 14.02 5.09 -8.40
C ARG A 95 13.05 4.44 -9.38
N SER A 96 11.78 4.86 -9.39
CA SER A 96 10.80 4.32 -10.32
C SER A 96 11.13 4.73 -11.75
N SER A 97 10.91 3.82 -12.69
CA SER A 97 10.91 4.10 -14.12
C SER A 97 9.76 5.02 -14.53
N PHE A 98 8.74 5.17 -13.66
CA PHE A 98 7.58 6.02 -13.89
C PHE A 98 7.74 7.34 -13.14
N ASP A 99 7.98 8.42 -13.86
CA ASP A 99 8.24 9.73 -13.27
C ASP A 99 7.14 10.22 -12.33
N ARG A 100 5.89 9.88 -12.61
CA ARG A 100 4.75 10.25 -11.75
C ARG A 100 4.84 9.67 -10.34
N TYR A 101 5.37 8.46 -10.16
CA TYR A 101 5.52 7.87 -8.82
C TYR A 101 6.63 8.49 -7.98
N LYS A 102 7.49 9.31 -8.58
CA LYS A 102 8.52 10.06 -7.84
C LYS A 102 7.91 11.14 -6.95
N THR A 103 6.78 11.71 -7.37
CA THR A 103 6.14 12.86 -6.70
C THR A 103 4.74 12.56 -6.19
N LEU A 104 4.27 11.33 -6.35
CA LEU A 104 2.95 10.89 -5.88
C LEU A 104 3.09 9.78 -4.83
N ALA A 105 2.18 9.80 -3.86
CA ALA A 105 1.89 8.64 -3.01
C ALA A 105 0.46 8.20 -3.22
N LEU A 106 0.28 6.89 -3.30
CA LEU A 106 -1.02 6.22 -3.37
C LEU A 106 -1.30 5.61 -2.01
N ILE A 107 -2.51 5.77 -1.54
CA ILE A 107 -2.99 5.20 -0.29
C ILE A 107 -4.05 4.16 -0.67
N ASN A 108 -4.00 2.98 -0.07
CA ASN A 108 -5.01 1.97 -0.34
C ASN A 108 -6.42 2.54 -0.19
N PRO A 109 -7.37 2.13 -1.04
CA PRO A 109 -8.73 2.65 -0.98
C PRO A 109 -9.38 2.34 0.36
N GLU A 110 -10.18 3.28 0.85
CA GLU A 110 -11.05 3.07 1.99
C GLU A 110 -12.25 2.22 1.55
N HIS A 111 -12.80 1.42 2.48
CA HIS A 111 -13.99 0.59 2.24
C HIS A 111 -13.89 -0.30 0.99
N PRO A 112 -12.84 -1.14 0.85
CA PRO A 112 -12.59 -1.88 -0.39
C PRO A 112 -13.67 -2.93 -0.72
N VAL A 113 -14.41 -3.42 0.26
CA VAL A 113 -15.53 -4.36 0.06
C VAL A 113 -16.71 -3.64 -0.58
N GLU A 114 -17.13 -2.52 0.00
CA GLU A 114 -18.21 -1.68 -0.53
C GLU A 114 -17.89 -1.21 -1.95
N LEU A 115 -16.64 -0.80 -2.16
CA LEU A 115 -16.17 -0.37 -3.48
C LEU A 115 -16.21 -1.51 -4.51
N SER A 116 -15.87 -2.74 -4.09
CA SER A 116 -15.96 -3.92 -4.96
C SER A 116 -17.42 -4.23 -5.34
N ASN A 117 -18.35 -4.12 -4.39
CA ASN A 117 -19.78 -4.32 -4.62
C ASN A 117 -20.37 -3.24 -5.55
N GLU A 118 -19.96 -1.99 -5.39
CA GLU A 118 -20.39 -0.89 -6.28
C GLU A 118 -19.92 -1.13 -7.72
N ILE A 119 -18.66 -1.49 -7.92
CA ILE A 119 -18.12 -1.76 -9.26
C ILE A 119 -18.81 -2.97 -9.89
N GLU A 120 -19.01 -4.05 -9.14
CA GLU A 120 -19.73 -5.22 -9.63
C GLU A 120 -21.15 -4.86 -10.09
N LYS A 121 -21.86 -4.08 -9.30
CA LYS A 121 -23.21 -3.61 -9.64
C LYS A 121 -23.26 -2.84 -10.95
N GLU A 122 -22.23 -2.03 -11.22
CA GLU A 122 -22.17 -1.21 -12.44
C GLU A 122 -21.71 -2.00 -13.68
N CYS A 123 -20.76 -2.93 -13.54
CA CYS A 123 -20.18 -3.64 -14.69
C CYS A 123 -20.66 -5.10 -14.85
N GLY A 124 -21.37 -5.66 -13.85
CA GLY A 124 -21.83 -7.05 -13.85
C GLY A 124 -20.72 -8.10 -13.76
N ILE A 125 -19.54 -7.72 -13.31
CA ILE A 125 -18.37 -8.61 -13.17
C ILE A 125 -17.93 -8.62 -11.72
N PRO A 126 -17.83 -9.81 -11.07
CA PRO A 126 -17.32 -9.91 -9.71
C PRO A 126 -15.90 -9.36 -9.58
N ILE A 127 -15.68 -8.54 -8.54
CA ILE A 127 -14.44 -7.78 -8.35
C ILE A 127 -13.76 -8.17 -7.04
N VAL A 128 -12.44 -8.32 -7.11
CA VAL A 128 -11.53 -8.33 -5.96
C VAL A 128 -10.46 -7.25 -6.12
N ILE A 129 -10.20 -6.51 -5.05
CA ILE A 129 -9.16 -5.48 -5.00
C ILE A 129 -7.95 -6.07 -4.26
N MET A 130 -6.82 -6.08 -4.94
CA MET A 130 -5.58 -6.67 -4.45
C MET A 130 -4.45 -5.63 -4.37
N ASP A 131 -3.74 -5.62 -3.25
CA ASP A 131 -2.42 -5.00 -3.14
C ASP A 131 -1.37 -6.12 -3.25
N ALA A 132 -0.99 -6.44 -4.48
CA ALA A 132 -0.11 -7.54 -4.80
C ALA A 132 1.19 -7.04 -5.40
N ASN A 133 2.29 -7.67 -5.01
CA ASN A 133 3.63 -7.46 -5.55
C ASN A 133 4.35 -8.82 -5.68
N ASP A 134 5.63 -8.79 -5.98
CA ASP A 134 6.48 -9.97 -6.12
C ASP A 134 6.81 -10.68 -4.79
N ILE A 135 6.44 -10.08 -3.65
CA ILE A 135 6.77 -10.58 -2.31
C ILE A 135 5.52 -11.03 -1.57
N ASP A 136 4.45 -10.23 -1.67
CA ASP A 136 3.23 -10.41 -0.86
C ASP A 136 1.99 -10.09 -1.70
N GLN A 137 0.90 -10.78 -1.38
CA GLN A 137 -0.38 -10.66 -2.07
C GLN A 137 -1.46 -10.43 -1.03
N ASN A 138 -1.78 -9.16 -0.84
CA ASN A 138 -2.76 -8.75 0.15
C ASN A 138 -4.10 -8.45 -0.51
N GLN A 139 -5.11 -9.26 -0.20
CA GLN A 139 -6.48 -9.01 -0.59
C GLN A 139 -7.05 -7.92 0.31
N LEU A 140 -7.40 -6.78 -0.27
CA LEU A 140 -7.99 -5.66 0.47
C LEU A 140 -9.48 -5.84 0.66
N GLY A 141 -10.19 -6.28 -0.38
CA GLY A 141 -11.61 -6.56 -0.35
C GLY A 141 -12.10 -7.22 -1.62
N LYS A 142 -13.22 -7.91 -1.54
CA LYS A 142 -13.93 -8.49 -2.69
C LYS A 142 -15.43 -8.25 -2.54
N CYS A 143 -16.17 -8.29 -3.63
CA CYS A 143 -17.62 -8.24 -3.58
C CYS A 143 -18.19 -9.48 -2.89
N ASP A 144 -19.40 -9.33 -2.35
CA ASP A 144 -20.03 -10.37 -1.52
C ASP A 144 -20.30 -11.66 -2.30
N ASP A 145 -20.64 -11.53 -3.59
CA ASP A 145 -20.95 -12.65 -4.49
C ASP A 145 -19.72 -13.12 -5.30
N PHE A 146 -18.49 -12.79 -4.84
CA PHE A 146 -17.28 -13.23 -5.56
C PHE A 146 -17.18 -14.78 -5.59
N PRO A 147 -17.05 -15.40 -6.77
CA PRO A 147 -17.22 -16.84 -6.93
C PRO A 147 -16.08 -17.70 -6.37
N LEU A 148 -14.95 -17.09 -5.99
CA LEU A 148 -13.78 -17.80 -5.47
C LEU A 148 -13.60 -17.55 -3.96
N THR A 149 -13.07 -18.55 -3.27
CA THR A 149 -12.62 -18.42 -1.88
C THR A 149 -11.32 -17.62 -1.81
N ASP A 150 -10.98 -17.14 -0.61
CA ASP A 150 -9.74 -16.38 -0.40
C ASP A 150 -8.50 -17.23 -0.74
N ASP A 151 -8.51 -18.52 -0.39
CA ASP A 151 -7.42 -19.45 -0.72
C ASP A 151 -7.26 -19.64 -2.25
N GLN A 152 -8.38 -19.72 -2.97
CA GLN A 152 -8.34 -19.82 -4.44
C GLN A 152 -7.82 -18.56 -5.09
N ILE A 153 -8.16 -17.40 -4.56
CA ILE A 153 -7.62 -16.10 -5.03
C ILE A 153 -6.12 -16.05 -4.76
N GLN A 154 -5.69 -16.40 -3.55
CA GLN A 154 -4.28 -16.45 -3.19
C GLN A 154 -3.49 -17.40 -4.08
N ASP A 155 -4.04 -18.59 -4.35
CA ASP A 155 -3.42 -19.58 -5.22
C ASP A 155 -3.29 -19.07 -6.67
N ALA A 156 -4.30 -18.38 -7.17
CA ALA A 156 -4.29 -17.81 -8.52
C ALA A 156 -3.27 -16.65 -8.66
N MET A 157 -2.90 -16.03 -7.55
CA MET A 157 -2.01 -14.86 -7.54
C MET A 157 -0.57 -15.18 -7.10
N LYS A 158 -0.29 -16.38 -6.58
CA LYS A 158 0.99 -16.73 -5.95
C LYS A 158 2.23 -16.60 -6.85
N ASP A 159 2.05 -16.83 -8.15
CA ASP A 159 3.14 -16.78 -9.13
C ASP A 159 3.32 -15.38 -9.74
N ASN A 160 2.77 -14.35 -9.09
CA ASN A 160 2.80 -12.96 -9.55
C ASN A 160 2.36 -12.80 -11.03
N PRO A 161 1.17 -13.28 -11.42
CA PRO A 161 0.72 -13.29 -12.82
C PRO A 161 0.55 -11.88 -13.40
N SER A 162 0.54 -10.85 -12.54
CA SER A 162 0.48 -9.45 -12.93
C SER A 162 1.85 -8.83 -13.24
N GLY A 163 2.96 -9.54 -12.96
CA GLY A 163 4.31 -8.99 -13.13
C GLY A 163 4.61 -7.78 -12.23
N GLN A 164 3.89 -7.65 -11.10
CA GLN A 164 4.10 -6.53 -10.16
C GLN A 164 5.52 -6.56 -9.60
N GLY A 165 6.17 -5.40 -9.65
CA GLY A 165 7.60 -5.24 -9.37
C GLY A 165 8.33 -4.66 -10.59
N GLY A 166 8.10 -5.19 -11.79
CA GLY A 166 8.63 -4.66 -13.05
C GLY A 166 7.57 -4.09 -14.00
N GLU A 167 6.32 -4.51 -13.83
CA GLU A 167 5.19 -4.13 -14.67
C GLU A 167 4.07 -3.47 -13.86
N LEU A 168 3.19 -2.77 -14.56
CA LEU A 168 2.00 -2.13 -13.97
C LEU A 168 0.73 -2.71 -14.61
N THR A 169 0.46 -3.96 -14.36
CA THR A 169 -0.77 -4.61 -14.83
C THR A 169 -1.95 -4.17 -13.96
N PRO A 170 -2.88 -3.37 -14.49
CA PRO A 170 -3.97 -2.79 -13.68
C PRO A 170 -5.07 -3.79 -13.34
N LEU A 171 -5.29 -4.74 -14.22
CA LEU A 171 -6.41 -5.69 -14.16
C LEU A 171 -5.91 -7.11 -14.51
N ILE A 172 -6.40 -8.09 -13.77
CA ILE A 172 -6.24 -9.51 -14.09
C ILE A 172 -7.61 -10.14 -14.16
N LEU A 173 -7.84 -10.94 -15.19
CA LEU A 173 -9.04 -11.74 -15.30
C LEU A 173 -8.75 -13.17 -14.87
N ILE A 174 -9.39 -13.59 -13.80
CA ILE A 174 -9.34 -14.98 -13.32
C ILE A 174 -10.51 -15.73 -13.95
N ARG A 175 -10.23 -16.83 -14.62
CA ARG A 175 -11.24 -17.71 -15.23
C ARG A 175 -11.09 -19.11 -14.67
N PRO A 176 -12.21 -19.82 -14.40
CA PRO A 176 -12.14 -21.24 -14.12
C PRO A 176 -11.47 -21.98 -15.29
N LEU A 177 -10.67 -22.97 -14.98
CA LEU A 177 -10.20 -23.91 -16.00
C LEU A 177 -11.39 -24.74 -16.49
N ALA A 178 -11.56 -24.82 -17.79
CA ALA A 178 -12.60 -25.62 -18.41
C ALA A 178 -12.31 -27.13 -18.24
#